data_25c79f37cc7040639c72cbae5c08300e
#
_entry.id   25c79f37cc7040639c72cbae5c08300e
#
_cell.length_a   1.000
_cell.length_b   1.000
_cell.length_c   1.000
_cell.angle_alpha   90.00
_cell.angle_beta   90.00
_cell.angle_gamma   90.00
#
_symmetry.space_group_name_H-M   'P 1'
#
loop_
_entity.id
_entity.type
_entity.pdbx_description
1 polymer ?
#
loop_
_entity_poly.entity_id
_entity_poly.type
_entity_poly.pdbx_seq_one_letter_code
_entity_poly.pdbx_strand_id
1 'polypeptide(L)'
;MRDGTYKTSPYDVFTLVTDHGKRREIYRLPIRDRIAQHAIMIYLEPIFRKAFIYDTYSSIKERGIHLGLKRLKQALQDKEGTKYCLKLDIHKFYPSVDQELMIKTLERKFKDKKLMRLLSEIVRSTDRGLPIGNYTSQYFANFFMTKFDH
;
A
#
# COMPACT_ATOMS: atom_id res chain seq x y z
N MET A 1 2.30 -20.86 -9.01
CA MET A 1 3.20 -19.71 -9.19
C MET A 1 4.34 -19.99 -10.17
N ARG A 2 4.97 -21.16 -10.14
CA ARG A 2 6.09 -21.48 -11.07
C ARG A 2 5.70 -21.36 -12.55
N ASP A 3 4.48 -21.68 -12.90
CA ASP A 3 4.00 -21.80 -14.30
C ASP A 3 3.33 -20.53 -14.83
N GLY A 4 3.36 -19.43 -14.09
CA GLY A 4 2.73 -18.17 -14.49
C GLY A 4 1.19 -18.20 -14.56
N THR A 5 0.57 -19.23 -13.99
CA THR A 5 -0.90 -19.48 -14.01
C THR A 5 -1.63 -18.99 -12.76
N TYR A 6 -0.93 -18.25 -11.88
CA TYR A 6 -1.57 -17.72 -10.68
C TYR A 6 -2.71 -16.78 -11.05
N LYS A 7 -3.87 -17.02 -10.45
CA LYS A 7 -5.01 -16.11 -10.42
C LYS A 7 -5.45 -15.91 -8.98
N THR A 8 -5.78 -14.69 -8.65
CA THR A 8 -6.34 -14.33 -7.35
C THR A 8 -7.72 -14.96 -7.20
N SER A 9 -7.95 -15.65 -6.11
CA SER A 9 -9.26 -16.23 -5.82
C SER A 9 -10.30 -15.12 -5.56
N PRO A 10 -11.60 -15.41 -5.75
CA PRO A 10 -12.65 -14.48 -5.37
C PRO A 10 -12.52 -14.03 -3.92
N TYR A 11 -12.81 -12.75 -3.68
CA TYR A 11 -12.83 -12.18 -2.34
C TYR A 11 -14.10 -12.53 -1.59
N ASP A 12 -13.98 -12.78 -0.32
CA ASP A 12 -15.08 -12.66 0.63
C ASP A 12 -15.14 -11.20 1.10
N VAL A 13 -16.21 -10.50 0.69
CA VAL A 13 -16.36 -9.07 0.95
C VAL A 13 -17.35 -8.84 2.08
N PHE A 14 -16.94 -8.11 3.11
CA PHE A 14 -17.81 -7.74 4.21
C PHE A 14 -17.59 -6.29 4.66
N THR A 15 -18.62 -5.72 5.28
CA THR A 15 -18.54 -4.35 5.80
C THR A 15 -18.07 -4.35 7.24
N LEU A 16 -16.99 -3.65 7.52
CA LEU A 16 -16.53 -3.33 8.86
C LEU A 16 -16.99 -1.93 9.24
N VAL A 17 -17.63 -1.80 10.39
CA VAL A 17 -17.96 -0.50 10.98
C VAL A 17 -16.89 -0.19 12.04
N THR A 18 -16.17 0.92 11.86
CA THR A 18 -15.16 1.37 12.83
C THR A 18 -15.81 2.08 14.01
N ASP A 19 -15.06 2.28 15.10
CA ASP A 19 -15.51 2.94 16.34
C ASP A 19 -16.13 4.34 16.12
N HIS A 20 -15.81 4.98 15.01
CA HIS A 20 -16.38 6.28 14.61
C HIS A 20 -17.54 6.15 13.59
N GLY A 21 -18.16 4.98 13.48
CA GLY A 21 -19.30 4.73 12.59
C GLY A 21 -18.95 4.69 11.09
N LYS A 22 -17.66 4.79 10.70
CA LYS A 22 -17.23 4.75 9.31
C LYS A 22 -17.31 3.32 8.79
N ARG A 23 -18.09 3.12 7.73
CA ARG A 23 -18.21 1.83 7.03
C ARG A 23 -17.07 1.65 6.05
N ARG A 24 -16.46 0.46 6.06
CA ARG A 24 -15.40 0.07 5.13
C ARG A 24 -15.69 -1.31 4.57
N GLU A 25 -15.64 -1.46 3.27
CA GLU A 25 -15.66 -2.77 2.62
C GLU A 25 -14.28 -3.39 2.74
N ILE A 26 -14.22 -4.57 3.34
CA ILE A 26 -12.99 -5.34 3.55
C ILE A 26 -13.02 -6.54 2.60
N TYR A 27 -11.96 -6.67 1.85
CA TYR A 27 -11.74 -7.73 0.86
C TYR A 27 -10.86 -8.81 1.48
N ARG A 28 -11.47 -9.90 1.93
CA ARG A 28 -10.76 -11.01 2.55
C ARG A 28 -10.40 -12.07 1.53
N LEU A 29 -9.11 -12.36 1.39
CA LEU A 29 -8.62 -13.46 0.59
C LEU A 29 -8.62 -14.79 1.35
N PRO A 30 -8.82 -15.93 0.65
CA PRO A 30 -8.51 -17.26 1.15
C PRO A 30 -7.05 -17.34 1.63
N ILE A 31 -6.79 -18.23 2.58
CA ILE A 31 -5.47 -18.40 3.19
C ILE A 31 -4.37 -18.70 2.16
N ARG A 32 -4.69 -19.44 1.11
CA ARG A 32 -3.76 -19.77 0.01
C ARG A 32 -3.21 -18.50 -0.65
N ASP A 33 -4.08 -17.56 -0.98
CA ASP A 33 -3.68 -16.31 -1.65
C ASP A 33 -2.95 -15.37 -0.69
N ARG A 34 -3.34 -15.36 0.57
CA ARG A 34 -2.64 -14.60 1.62
C ARG A 34 -1.20 -15.09 1.78
N ILE A 35 -0.97 -16.41 1.81
CA ILE A 35 0.37 -17.01 1.85
C ILE A 35 1.15 -16.63 0.58
N ALA A 36 0.51 -16.72 -0.59
CA ALA A 36 1.12 -16.38 -1.86
C ALA A 36 1.57 -14.90 -1.91
N GLN A 37 0.68 -13.99 -1.54
CA GLN A 37 1.00 -12.55 -1.49
C GLN A 37 2.06 -12.24 -0.43
N HIS A 38 2.02 -12.91 0.71
CA HIS A 38 3.05 -12.73 1.74
C HIS A 38 4.44 -13.20 1.25
N ALA A 39 4.51 -14.36 0.59
CA ALA A 39 5.75 -14.87 0.02
C ALA A 39 6.36 -13.90 -1.03
N ILE A 40 5.52 -13.27 -1.86
CA ILE A 40 5.97 -12.24 -2.80
C ILE A 40 6.53 -11.03 -2.03
N MET A 41 5.84 -10.62 -0.98
CA MET A 41 6.23 -9.44 -0.21
C MET A 41 7.52 -9.62 0.58
N ILE A 42 7.87 -10.83 1.01
CA ILE A 42 9.20 -11.11 1.60
C ILE A 42 10.32 -10.65 0.65
N TYR A 43 10.14 -10.84 -0.66
CA TYR A 43 11.11 -10.41 -1.68
C TYR A 43 10.97 -8.91 -2.02
N LEU A 44 9.74 -8.40 -2.13
CA LEU A 44 9.48 -7.04 -2.61
C LEU A 44 9.61 -5.96 -1.53
N GLU A 45 9.32 -6.29 -0.27
CA GLU A 45 9.37 -5.32 0.83
C GLU A 45 10.70 -4.58 0.93
N PRO A 46 11.88 -5.24 0.91
CA PRO A 46 13.16 -4.54 0.95
C PRO A 46 13.36 -3.57 -0.22
N ILE A 47 12.79 -3.90 -1.40
CA ILE A 47 12.89 -3.07 -2.60
C ILE A 47 12.00 -1.83 -2.47
N PHE A 48 10.76 -2.00 -2.00
CA PHE A 48 9.84 -0.89 -1.75
C PHE A 48 10.35 0.05 -0.64
N ARG A 49 10.85 -0.52 0.46
CA ARG A 49 11.39 0.28 1.58
C ARG A 49 12.53 1.23 1.18
N LYS A 50 13.34 0.83 0.18
CA LYS A 50 14.40 1.70 -0.37
C LYS A 50 13.84 2.86 -1.20
N ALA A 51 12.62 2.73 -1.72
CA ALA A 51 11.97 3.77 -2.50
C ALA A 51 11.20 4.78 -1.63
N PHE A 52 10.83 4.41 -0.41
CA PHE A 52 10.06 5.26 0.50
C PHE A 52 10.94 6.33 1.14
N ILE A 53 10.38 7.49 1.39
CA ILE A 53 11.03 8.50 2.22
C ILE A 53 11.15 7.99 3.67
N TYR A 54 12.04 8.59 4.46
CA TYR A 54 12.22 8.18 5.85
C TYR A 54 10.92 8.29 6.67
N ASP A 55 10.12 9.33 6.42
CA ASP A 55 8.90 9.65 7.15
C ASP A 55 7.64 8.95 6.58
N THR A 56 7.80 7.85 5.83
CA THR A 56 6.70 6.93 5.50
C THR A 56 6.46 5.97 6.66
N TYR A 57 5.27 6.03 7.28
CA TYR A 57 4.97 5.31 8.54
C TYR A 57 3.91 4.21 8.39
N SER A 58 3.09 4.28 7.34
CA SER A 58 1.97 3.36 7.18
C SER A 58 2.43 1.94 6.86
N SER A 59 2.07 0.98 7.70
CA SER A 59 2.24 -0.47 7.47
C SER A 59 3.68 -0.93 7.21
N ILE A 60 4.67 -0.19 7.69
CA ILE A 60 6.09 -0.56 7.61
C ILE A 60 6.53 -1.05 8.98
N LYS A 61 7.13 -2.26 9.00
CA LYS A 61 7.70 -2.83 10.22
C LYS A 61 8.71 -1.85 10.83
N GLU A 62 8.67 -1.67 12.14
CA GLU A 62 9.51 -0.75 12.91
C GLU A 62 9.25 0.76 12.64
N ARG A 63 8.33 1.07 11.75
CA ARG A 63 7.85 2.45 11.51
C ARG A 63 6.36 2.50 11.77
N GLY A 64 5.94 3.17 12.80
CA GLY A 64 4.54 3.28 13.16
C GLY A 64 4.23 4.66 13.73
N ILE A 65 3.00 4.84 14.21
CA ILE A 65 2.51 6.11 14.74
C ILE A 65 3.43 6.69 15.83
N HIS A 66 4.03 5.83 16.66
CA HIS A 66 4.92 6.30 17.74
C HIS A 66 6.21 6.94 17.19
N LEU A 67 6.79 6.37 16.12
CA LEU A 67 7.95 6.98 15.48
C LEU A 67 7.56 8.30 14.80
N GLY A 68 6.41 8.34 14.12
CA GLY A 68 5.88 9.57 13.52
C GLY A 68 5.65 10.67 14.55
N LEU A 69 5.04 10.33 15.69
CA LEU A 69 4.85 11.29 16.80
C LEU A 69 6.18 11.79 17.38
N LYS A 70 7.18 10.91 17.53
CA LYS A 70 8.51 11.31 17.97
C LYS A 70 9.14 12.31 17.00
N ARG A 71 9.07 12.04 15.71
CA ARG A 71 9.58 12.94 14.66
C ARG A 71 8.84 14.26 14.65
N LEU A 72 7.51 14.24 14.73
CA LEU A 72 6.70 15.44 14.79
C LEU A 72 7.07 16.31 16.03
N LYS A 73 7.21 15.68 17.21
CA LYS A 73 7.64 16.41 18.42
C LYS A 73 9.01 17.06 18.25
N GLN A 74 9.94 16.40 17.57
CA GLN A 74 11.27 16.98 17.29
C GLN A 74 11.16 18.17 16.33
N ALA A 75 10.37 18.05 15.25
CA ALA A 75 10.17 19.14 14.30
C ALA A 75 9.54 20.38 14.96
N LEU A 76 8.57 20.17 15.84
CA LEU A 76 7.88 21.27 16.56
C LEU A 76 8.77 22.03 17.58
N GLN A 77 10.00 21.57 17.83
CA GLN A 77 10.98 22.34 18.62
C GLN A 77 11.50 23.56 17.85
N ASP A 78 11.52 23.48 16.53
CA ASP A 78 11.80 24.62 15.65
C ASP A 78 10.51 25.45 15.46
N LYS A 79 10.28 26.40 16.38
CA LYS A 79 9.09 27.24 16.38
C LYS A 79 8.98 28.15 15.15
N GLU A 80 10.11 28.60 14.62
CA GLU A 80 10.12 29.48 13.45
C GLU A 80 9.83 28.69 12.17
N GLY A 81 10.48 27.53 11.97
CA GLY A 81 10.28 26.69 10.80
C GLY A 81 8.93 25.96 10.77
N THR A 82 8.24 25.85 11.92
CA THR A 82 6.96 25.15 12.04
C THR A 82 5.76 26.05 12.39
N LYS A 83 5.82 27.33 12.00
CA LYS A 83 4.70 28.28 12.17
C LYS A 83 3.41 27.83 11.45
N TYR A 84 3.54 27.11 10.37
CA TYR A 84 2.43 26.64 9.55
C TYR A 84 2.48 25.12 9.40
N CYS A 85 1.30 24.49 9.39
CA CYS A 85 1.15 23.06 9.12
C CYS A 85 0.16 22.86 7.98
N LEU A 86 0.59 22.19 6.93
CA LEU A 86 -0.29 21.74 5.86
C LEU A 86 -0.69 20.28 6.12
N LYS A 87 -1.98 20.03 6.33
CA LYS A 87 -2.55 18.70 6.48
C LYS A 87 -3.33 18.33 5.21
N LEU A 88 -2.89 17.29 4.53
CA LEU A 88 -3.55 16.75 3.34
C LEU A 88 -4.16 15.39 3.65
N ASP A 89 -5.29 15.08 3.03
CA ASP A 89 -5.92 13.75 3.08
C ASP A 89 -6.54 13.43 1.71
N ILE A 90 -6.34 12.21 1.24
CA ILE A 90 -6.88 11.77 -0.04
C ILE A 90 -8.21 11.07 0.19
N HIS A 91 -9.28 11.63 -0.35
CA HIS A 91 -10.62 11.06 -0.23
C HIS A 91 -10.68 9.67 -0.86
N LYS A 92 -11.11 8.67 -0.05
CA LYS A 92 -11.26 7.27 -0.48
C LYS A 92 -10.02 6.73 -1.23
N PHE A 93 -8.81 6.94 -0.70
CA PHE A 93 -7.56 6.67 -1.41
C PHE A 93 -7.54 5.29 -2.11
N TYR A 94 -7.73 4.18 -1.38
CA TYR A 94 -7.66 2.83 -1.96
C TYR A 94 -8.61 2.61 -3.15
N PRO A 95 -9.91 2.94 -3.08
CA PRO A 95 -10.81 2.83 -4.22
C PRO A 95 -10.51 3.81 -5.36
N SER A 96 -9.75 4.88 -5.09
CA SER A 96 -9.45 5.93 -6.07
C SER A 96 -8.15 5.70 -6.83
N VAL A 97 -7.35 4.71 -6.45
CA VAL A 97 -6.10 4.38 -7.17
C VAL A 97 -6.44 3.88 -8.56
N ASP A 98 -5.91 4.54 -9.58
CA ASP A 98 -5.97 4.07 -10.96
C ASP A 98 -5.05 2.85 -11.13
N GLN A 99 -5.64 1.70 -11.47
CA GLN A 99 -4.93 0.44 -11.59
C GLN A 99 -3.89 0.44 -12.71
N GLU A 100 -4.19 1.08 -13.84
CA GLU A 100 -3.26 1.16 -14.97
C GLU A 100 -2.06 2.06 -14.63
N LEU A 101 -2.31 3.17 -13.96
CA LEU A 101 -1.23 4.04 -13.47
C LEU A 101 -0.38 3.35 -12.40
N MET A 102 -1.01 2.55 -11.52
CA MET A 102 -0.31 1.72 -10.54
C MET A 102 0.61 0.71 -11.23
N ILE A 103 0.11 0.00 -12.24
CA ILE A 103 0.89 -0.97 -13.01
C ILE A 103 2.07 -0.28 -13.72
N LYS A 104 1.82 0.84 -14.39
CA LYS A 104 2.89 1.65 -15.01
C LYS A 104 3.95 2.12 -13.99
N THR A 105 3.53 2.41 -12.77
CA THR A 105 4.44 2.80 -11.69
C THR A 105 5.31 1.62 -11.26
N LEU A 106 4.73 0.42 -11.15
CA LEU A 106 5.47 -0.83 -10.88
C LEU A 106 6.43 -1.19 -12.02
N GLU A 107 6.03 -1.03 -13.29
CA GLU A 107 6.87 -1.30 -14.48
C GLU A 107 8.13 -0.44 -14.55
N ARG A 108 8.10 0.76 -13.99
CA ARG A 108 9.30 1.61 -13.89
C ARG A 108 10.35 0.99 -12.99
N LYS A 109 9.93 0.27 -11.95
CA LYS A 109 10.80 -0.35 -10.95
C LYS A 109 11.17 -1.78 -11.30
N PHE A 110 10.23 -2.57 -11.79
CA PHE A 110 10.38 -4.00 -12.04
C PHE A 110 10.37 -4.30 -13.53
N LYS A 111 11.39 -5.02 -14.02
CA LYS A 111 11.55 -5.35 -15.45
C LYS A 111 11.28 -6.83 -15.75
N ASP A 112 11.21 -7.69 -14.74
CA ASP A 112 10.90 -9.09 -14.91
C ASP A 112 9.43 -9.28 -15.35
N LYS A 113 9.23 -9.84 -16.53
CA LYS A 113 7.89 -10.02 -17.12
C LYS A 113 6.98 -10.97 -16.33
N LYS A 114 7.56 -11.99 -15.67
CA LYS A 114 6.78 -12.95 -14.86
C LYS A 114 6.31 -12.28 -13.57
N LEU A 115 7.20 -11.53 -12.93
CA LEU A 115 6.85 -10.74 -11.76
C LEU A 115 5.78 -9.70 -12.10
N MET A 116 5.95 -8.95 -13.18
CA MET A 116 4.99 -7.92 -13.58
C MET A 116 3.61 -8.49 -13.91
N ARG A 117 3.55 -9.67 -14.56
CA ARG A 117 2.27 -10.37 -14.77
C ARG A 117 1.58 -10.68 -13.44
N LEU A 118 2.33 -11.17 -12.46
CA LEU A 118 1.82 -11.49 -11.13
C LEU A 118 1.36 -10.25 -10.37
N LEU A 119 2.14 -9.16 -10.39
CA LEU A 119 1.78 -7.90 -9.74
C LEU A 119 0.54 -7.27 -10.39
N SER A 120 0.45 -7.31 -11.71
CA SER A 120 -0.71 -6.82 -12.46
C SER A 120 -1.98 -7.63 -12.14
N GLU A 121 -1.86 -8.96 -12.02
CA GLU A 121 -2.97 -9.81 -11.58
C GLU A 121 -3.47 -9.41 -10.18
N ILE A 122 -2.55 -9.15 -9.24
CA ILE A 122 -2.92 -8.73 -7.89
C ILE A 122 -3.56 -7.33 -7.89
N VAL A 123 -3.05 -6.39 -8.67
CA VAL A 123 -3.61 -5.03 -8.78
C VAL A 123 -5.01 -5.07 -9.38
N ARG A 124 -5.23 -5.87 -10.44
CA ARG A 124 -6.51 -6.02 -11.14
C ARG A 124 -7.47 -7.04 -10.50
N SER A 125 -7.17 -7.52 -9.30
CA SER A 125 -8.00 -8.51 -8.60
C SER A 125 -9.33 -7.97 -8.07
N THR A 126 -9.56 -6.65 -8.17
CA THR A 126 -10.82 -5.96 -7.89
C THR A 126 -11.24 -5.13 -9.10
N ASP A 127 -12.52 -4.77 -9.19
CA ASP A 127 -13.05 -4.00 -10.32
C ASP A 127 -12.42 -2.61 -10.42
N ARG A 128 -11.99 -2.04 -9.30
CA ARG A 128 -11.35 -0.71 -9.24
C ARG A 128 -10.46 -0.57 -8.01
N GLY A 129 -9.48 0.30 -8.11
CA GLY A 129 -8.60 0.66 -6.99
C GLY A 129 -7.78 -0.51 -6.46
N LEU A 130 -7.42 -0.42 -5.20
CA LEU A 130 -6.70 -1.48 -4.47
C LEU A 130 -7.61 -2.07 -3.39
N PRO A 131 -7.64 -3.39 -3.23
CA PRO A 131 -8.48 -4.04 -2.21
C PRO A 131 -8.00 -3.69 -0.79
N ILE A 132 -8.94 -3.26 0.07
CA ILE A 132 -8.67 -3.04 1.49
C ILE A 132 -8.68 -4.39 2.19
N GLY A 133 -7.57 -4.75 2.82
CA GLY A 133 -7.40 -6.02 3.55
C GLY A 133 -6.24 -6.87 3.02
N ASN A 134 -5.72 -6.58 1.84
CA ASN A 134 -4.55 -7.27 1.31
C ASN A 134 -3.25 -6.64 1.82
N TYR A 135 -2.30 -7.49 2.19
CA TYR A 135 -0.97 -7.05 2.64
C TYR A 135 -0.22 -6.27 1.54
N THR A 136 -0.31 -6.73 0.30
CA THR A 136 0.31 -6.08 -0.86
C THR A 136 -0.25 -4.68 -1.12
N SER A 137 -1.54 -4.46 -0.90
CA SER A 137 -2.20 -3.17 -1.18
C SER A 137 -1.60 -2.02 -0.38
N GLN A 138 -1.15 -2.28 0.84
CA GLN A 138 -0.54 -1.25 1.69
C GLN A 138 0.80 -0.78 1.14
N TYR A 139 1.63 -1.71 0.67
CA TYR A 139 2.92 -1.37 0.04
C TYR A 139 2.73 -0.73 -1.33
N PHE A 140 1.75 -1.18 -2.11
CA PHE A 140 1.42 -0.55 -3.39
C PHE A 140 0.94 0.88 -3.20
N ALA A 141 0.10 1.11 -2.20
CA ALA A 141 -0.36 2.45 -1.83
C ALA A 141 0.80 3.39 -1.49
N ASN A 142 1.69 2.97 -0.60
CA ASN A 142 2.89 3.75 -0.27
C ASN A 142 3.78 3.96 -1.50
N PHE A 143 3.98 2.92 -2.32
CA PHE A 143 4.83 3.02 -3.51
C PHE A 143 4.22 3.94 -4.58
N PHE A 144 2.91 3.94 -4.72
CA PHE A 144 2.19 4.84 -5.62
C PHE A 144 2.43 6.31 -5.27
N MET A 145 2.51 6.60 -3.97
CA MET A 145 2.71 7.96 -3.46
C MET A 145 4.17 8.43 -3.48
N THR A 146 5.16 7.56 -3.74
CA THR A 146 6.58 7.94 -3.65
C THR A 146 6.95 9.15 -4.49
N LYS A 147 6.33 9.34 -5.66
CA LYS A 147 6.59 10.53 -6.49
C LYS A 147 6.05 11.83 -5.90
N PHE A 148 5.01 11.73 -5.08
CA PHE A 148 4.45 12.88 -4.38
C PHE A 148 5.27 13.20 -3.13
N ASP A 149 5.78 12.16 -2.47
CA ASP A 149 6.53 12.28 -1.21
C ASP A 149 7.95 12.83 -1.42
N HIS A 150 8.57 12.58 -2.59
CA HIS A 150 9.90 13.07 -2.98
C HIS A 150 9.82 14.42 -3.71
#